data_e49355a08960ec8a15a854151033e10d
#
_entry.id   e49355a08960ec8a15a854151033e10d
#
_cell.length_a   1.000
_cell.length_b   1.000
_cell.length_c   1.000
_cell.angle_alpha   90.00
_cell.angle_beta   90.00
_cell.angle_gamma   90.00
#
_symmetry.space_group_name_H-M   'P 1'
#
loop_
_entity.id
_entity.type
_entity.pdbx_description
1 polymer ?
#
loop_
_entity_poly.entity_id
_entity_poly.type
_entity_poly.pdbx_seq_one_letter_code
_entity_poly.pdbx_strand_id
1 'polypeptide(L)'
;ATENEDPAPIGASSVEEPATDIPREPGTVKPKIEEELPLTEKEAAENGLKDPQRYMEWAQLCHKELLRQLDFGRVEMDGLSDVQLRELMDSLVTRAIGSLDSGIPEDISRDLLKKIVLDESIGLGAIEDLLADPDVTEVMVNNYDDIYIEKAGKLNKTHVRFSSPEAVLATIERIISPLGRRIDESSPMVDARLKDGSRVNAIIPPLALRGPCITIRKFAQKRLTAMDLVNFGALSEPMVEFLEAAVVHRMNIVVSGGTGSGKTTLIDIFLGI
;
A
#
# COMPACT_ATOMS: atom_id res chain seq x y z
N ALA A 1 2.51 5.16 83.46
CA ALA A 1 1.34 5.93 83.18
C ALA A 1 1.75 7.24 82.53
N THR A 2 1.73 7.33 81.22
CA THR A 2 1.77 8.58 80.47
C THR A 2 0.89 8.29 79.23
N GLU A 3 -0.25 8.91 79.22
CA GLU A 3 -1.24 8.95 78.14
C GLU A 3 -0.62 9.71 76.96
N ASN A 4 -0.70 9.11 75.78
CA ASN A 4 -0.41 9.71 74.53
C ASN A 4 -1.74 10.23 73.96
N GLU A 5 -1.92 11.52 73.92
CA GLU A 5 -3.04 12.19 73.23
C GLU A 5 -2.72 12.23 71.73
N ASP A 6 -3.60 11.64 70.90
CA ASP A 6 -3.62 11.79 69.45
C ASP A 6 -4.12 13.20 69.06
N PRO A 7 -3.48 13.92 68.14
CA PRO A 7 -3.98 15.17 67.63
C PRO A 7 -5.14 14.98 66.65
N ALA A 8 -6.16 15.82 66.83
CA ALA A 8 -7.40 15.86 66.04
C ALA A 8 -7.12 16.16 64.54
N PRO A 9 -7.97 15.65 63.61
CA PRO A 9 -7.82 15.88 62.18
C PRO A 9 -8.18 17.33 61.82
N ILE A 10 -7.28 17.94 61.09
CA ILE A 10 -7.42 19.26 60.47
C ILE A 10 -8.46 19.19 59.36
N GLY A 11 -9.48 20.04 59.45
CA GLY A 11 -10.59 20.08 58.51
C GLY A 11 -10.16 20.30 57.04
N ALA A 12 -10.68 19.46 56.18
CA ALA A 12 -10.57 19.60 54.74
C ALA A 12 -11.48 20.76 54.31
N SER A 13 -10.87 21.85 53.86
CA SER A 13 -11.59 22.90 53.13
C SER A 13 -11.89 22.38 51.73
N SER A 14 -13.17 22.28 51.42
CA SER A 14 -13.67 21.99 50.06
C SER A 14 -13.25 23.14 49.13
N VAL A 15 -12.30 22.86 48.26
CA VAL A 15 -12.03 23.69 47.09
C VAL A 15 -12.99 23.23 46.01
N GLU A 16 -14.00 24.02 45.70
CA GLU A 16 -14.83 23.84 44.52
C GLU A 16 -13.96 24.02 43.27
N GLU A 17 -13.73 22.93 42.51
CA GLU A 17 -13.21 22.99 41.17
C GLU A 17 -14.27 23.61 40.24
N PRO A 18 -13.90 24.59 39.39
CA PRO A 18 -14.82 25.10 38.40
C PRO A 18 -15.06 23.99 37.36
N ALA A 19 -16.28 23.56 37.19
CA ALA A 19 -16.77 22.66 36.16
C ALA A 19 -16.50 23.32 34.79
N THR A 20 -15.37 22.97 34.14
CA THR A 20 -15.19 23.20 32.71
C THR A 20 -15.90 22.10 31.97
N ASP A 21 -17.07 22.42 31.45
CA ASP A 21 -17.84 21.63 30.51
C ASP A 21 -17.04 21.57 29.19
N ILE A 22 -16.15 20.57 29.06
CA ILE A 22 -15.50 20.22 27.82
C ILE A 22 -16.39 19.14 27.19
N PRO A 23 -17.03 19.39 26.03
CA PRO A 23 -17.77 18.36 25.33
C PRO A 23 -16.81 17.23 24.92
N ARG A 24 -16.87 16.10 25.60
CA ARG A 24 -16.20 14.86 25.20
C ARG A 24 -17.09 14.15 24.19
N GLU A 25 -16.98 14.50 22.94
CA GLU A 25 -17.23 13.57 21.85
C GLU A 25 -15.99 13.55 20.94
N PRO A 26 -15.17 12.50 20.99
CA PRO A 26 -14.33 12.19 19.88
C PRO A 26 -15.27 11.68 18.80
N GLY A 27 -15.71 12.56 17.92
CA GLY A 27 -16.27 12.13 16.64
C GLY A 27 -15.24 11.21 16.01
N THR A 28 -15.46 9.91 16.08
CA THR A 28 -14.88 8.95 15.16
C THR A 28 -15.36 9.40 13.78
N VAL A 29 -14.57 10.24 13.13
CA VAL A 29 -14.66 10.47 11.69
C VAL A 29 -14.31 9.13 11.08
N LYS A 30 -15.32 8.27 10.94
CA LYS A 30 -15.23 7.18 9.98
C LYS A 30 -14.92 7.86 8.66
N PRO A 31 -13.84 7.49 7.95
CA PRO A 31 -13.64 7.99 6.61
C PRO A 31 -14.96 7.72 5.88
N LYS A 32 -15.59 8.76 5.36
CA LYS A 32 -16.70 8.61 4.44
C LYS A 32 -16.11 7.82 3.28
N ILE A 33 -16.41 6.53 3.26
CA ILE A 33 -16.35 5.76 2.04
C ILE A 33 -17.50 6.33 1.22
N GLU A 34 -17.22 7.38 0.46
CA GLU A 34 -18.10 7.74 -0.62
C GLU A 34 -17.96 6.55 -1.57
N GLU A 35 -19.01 5.75 -1.67
CA GLU A 35 -19.25 4.86 -2.80
C GLU A 35 -19.43 5.75 -4.06
N GLU A 36 -18.38 6.48 -4.43
CA GLU A 36 -18.26 6.93 -5.80
C GLU A 36 -17.99 5.66 -6.58
N LEU A 37 -18.94 5.37 -7.46
CA LEU A 37 -18.89 4.32 -8.47
C LEU A 37 -17.45 4.03 -8.87
N PRO A 38 -17.06 2.74 -8.84
CA PRO A 38 -15.71 2.32 -9.18
C PRO A 38 -15.30 3.00 -10.47
N LEU A 39 -14.01 3.36 -10.57
CA LEU A 39 -13.38 3.88 -11.78
C LEU A 39 -14.10 3.24 -12.95
N THR A 40 -14.90 4.03 -13.64
CA THR A 40 -16.14 3.62 -14.28
C THR A 40 -15.92 2.38 -15.13
N GLU A 41 -16.99 1.56 -15.31
CA GLU A 41 -17.09 0.54 -16.36
C GLU A 41 -16.51 1.02 -17.71
N LYS A 42 -16.39 2.34 -17.91
CA LYS A 42 -15.68 2.97 -19.02
C LYS A 42 -14.16 2.75 -19.00
N GLU A 43 -13.48 2.91 -17.87
CA GLU A 43 -12.02 2.68 -17.79
C GLU A 43 -11.67 1.19 -17.84
N ALA A 44 -12.52 0.33 -17.28
CA ALA A 44 -12.37 -1.12 -17.46
C ALA A 44 -12.62 -1.54 -18.91
N ALA A 45 -13.56 -0.88 -19.60
CA ALA A 45 -13.84 -1.10 -21.02
C ALA A 45 -12.75 -0.51 -21.93
N GLU A 46 -12.14 0.60 -21.57
CA GLU A 46 -10.99 1.20 -22.26
C GLU A 46 -9.73 0.33 -22.13
N ASN A 47 -9.56 -0.36 -21.00
CA ASN A 47 -8.48 -1.34 -20.78
C ASN A 47 -8.78 -2.74 -21.35
N GLY A 48 -9.89 -2.92 -22.05
CA GLY A 48 -10.25 -4.19 -22.73
C GLY A 48 -10.75 -5.29 -21.80
N LEU A 49 -10.92 -5.05 -20.51
CA LEU A 49 -11.40 -6.03 -19.52
C LEU A 49 -12.94 -6.01 -19.46
N LYS A 50 -13.59 -6.59 -20.47
CA LYS A 50 -15.07 -6.74 -20.48
C LYS A 50 -15.59 -7.69 -19.40
N ASP A 51 -14.80 -8.66 -18.98
CA ASP A 51 -15.11 -9.62 -17.90
C ASP A 51 -13.80 -9.97 -17.14
N PRO A 52 -13.46 -9.24 -16.08
CA PRO A 52 -12.23 -9.49 -15.31
C PRO A 52 -12.13 -10.91 -14.77
N GLN A 53 -13.24 -11.52 -14.40
CA GLN A 53 -13.23 -12.87 -13.82
C GLN A 53 -12.81 -13.92 -14.83
N ARG A 54 -13.32 -13.84 -16.06
CA ARG A 54 -12.92 -14.77 -17.14
C ARG A 54 -11.43 -14.64 -17.49
N TYR A 55 -10.89 -13.42 -17.51
CA TYR A 55 -9.45 -13.24 -17.70
C TYR A 55 -8.63 -13.92 -16.60
N MET A 56 -9.07 -13.82 -15.33
CA MET A 56 -8.36 -14.47 -14.22
C MET A 56 -8.43 -16.00 -14.29
N GLU A 57 -9.56 -16.57 -14.69
CA GLU A 57 -9.69 -18.02 -14.90
C GLU A 57 -8.69 -18.51 -15.98
N TRP A 58 -8.59 -17.79 -17.08
CA TRP A 58 -7.61 -18.12 -18.12
C TRP A 58 -6.16 -17.84 -17.69
N ALA A 59 -5.91 -16.80 -16.92
CA ALA A 59 -4.59 -16.56 -16.35
C ALA A 59 -4.14 -17.71 -15.44
N GLN A 60 -5.02 -18.24 -14.60
CA GLN A 60 -4.72 -19.42 -13.77
C GLN A 60 -4.39 -20.66 -14.62
N LEU A 61 -5.13 -20.89 -15.69
CA LEU A 61 -4.84 -22.01 -16.61
C LEU A 61 -3.49 -21.83 -17.30
N CYS A 62 -3.19 -20.61 -17.75
CA CYS A 62 -1.88 -20.28 -18.34
C CYS A 62 -0.73 -20.43 -17.34
N HIS A 63 -0.90 -20.00 -16.09
CA HIS A 63 0.08 -20.23 -15.03
C HIS A 63 0.35 -21.71 -14.79
N LYS A 64 -0.71 -22.51 -14.74
CA LYS A 64 -0.59 -23.95 -14.55
C LYS A 64 0.18 -24.62 -15.70
N GLU A 65 -0.09 -24.20 -16.93
CA GLU A 65 0.63 -24.68 -18.11
C GLU A 65 2.09 -24.19 -18.12
N LEU A 66 2.33 -22.94 -17.72
CA LEU A 66 3.67 -22.37 -17.58
C LEU A 66 4.52 -23.17 -16.58
N LEU A 67 3.97 -23.46 -15.39
CA LEU A 67 4.66 -24.29 -14.38
C LEU A 67 4.98 -25.67 -14.92
N ARG A 68 4.02 -26.30 -15.64
CA ARG A 68 4.25 -27.59 -16.30
C ARG A 68 5.42 -27.53 -17.29
N GLN A 69 5.52 -26.46 -18.09
CA GLN A 69 6.62 -26.28 -19.03
C GLN A 69 7.97 -26.05 -18.36
N LEU A 70 7.98 -25.33 -17.24
CA LEU A 70 9.19 -25.11 -16.44
C LEU A 70 9.71 -26.41 -15.83
N ASP A 71 8.84 -27.22 -15.23
CA ASP A 71 9.20 -28.50 -14.61
C ASP A 71 9.74 -29.50 -15.64
N PHE A 72 9.09 -29.61 -16.81
CA PHE A 72 9.52 -30.53 -17.87
C PHE A 72 10.76 -30.05 -18.62
N GLY A 73 10.92 -28.71 -18.76
CA GLY A 73 11.99 -28.11 -19.55
C GLY A 73 13.34 -28.05 -18.84
N ARG A 74 13.42 -28.35 -17.53
CA ARG A 74 14.65 -28.13 -16.71
C ARG A 74 15.31 -26.78 -17.01
N VAL A 75 14.48 -25.71 -17.04
CA VAL A 75 14.98 -24.38 -17.35
C VAL A 75 15.82 -23.88 -16.17
N GLU A 76 17.13 -23.75 -16.38
CA GLU A 76 18.01 -23.13 -15.41
C GLU A 76 17.79 -21.61 -15.45
N MET A 77 17.23 -21.08 -14.36
CA MET A 77 16.99 -19.64 -14.19
C MET A 77 18.13 -18.96 -13.41
N ASP A 78 19.01 -19.76 -12.81
CA ASP A 78 20.12 -19.25 -12.00
C ASP A 78 21.16 -18.53 -12.88
N GLY A 79 21.50 -17.31 -12.51
CA GLY A 79 22.54 -16.52 -13.19
C GLY A 79 22.06 -15.68 -14.38
N LEU A 80 20.76 -15.69 -14.68
CA LEU A 80 20.18 -14.81 -15.72
C LEU A 80 20.10 -13.36 -15.19
N SER A 81 20.39 -12.41 -16.09
CA SER A 81 20.05 -11.00 -15.84
C SER A 81 18.54 -10.78 -15.90
N ASP A 82 18.05 -9.69 -15.29
CA ASP A 82 16.61 -9.34 -15.30
C ASP A 82 16.05 -9.27 -16.74
N VAL A 83 16.84 -8.79 -17.70
CA VAL A 83 16.44 -8.72 -19.11
C VAL A 83 16.28 -10.13 -19.71
N GLN A 84 17.28 -10.99 -19.49
CA GLN A 84 17.26 -12.36 -19.99
C GLN A 84 16.13 -13.19 -19.37
N LEU A 85 15.89 -12.99 -18.07
CA LEU A 85 14.77 -13.63 -17.38
C LEU A 85 13.43 -13.18 -18.00
N ARG A 86 13.26 -11.89 -18.27
CA ARG A 86 12.05 -11.34 -18.87
C ARG A 86 11.82 -11.89 -20.30
N GLU A 87 12.85 -11.94 -21.12
CA GLU A 87 12.79 -12.53 -22.49
C GLU A 87 12.44 -14.02 -22.44
N LEU A 88 13.06 -14.76 -21.54
CA LEU A 88 12.76 -16.18 -21.34
C LEU A 88 11.30 -16.39 -20.93
N MET A 89 10.83 -15.67 -19.91
CA MET A 89 9.47 -15.75 -19.41
C MET A 89 8.45 -15.33 -20.47
N ASP A 90 8.75 -14.27 -21.25
CA ASP A 90 7.91 -13.86 -22.37
C ASP A 90 7.72 -14.99 -23.40
N SER A 91 8.79 -15.71 -23.74
CA SER A 91 8.75 -16.84 -24.66
C SER A 91 7.96 -18.03 -24.09
N LEU A 92 8.13 -18.31 -22.80
CA LEU A 92 7.45 -19.41 -22.11
C LEU A 92 5.94 -19.13 -21.97
N VAL A 93 5.56 -17.91 -21.59
CA VAL A 93 4.15 -17.50 -21.49
C VAL A 93 3.49 -17.51 -22.87
N THR A 94 4.17 -17.03 -23.91
CA THR A 94 3.66 -17.09 -25.28
C THR A 94 3.39 -18.54 -25.71
N ARG A 95 4.27 -19.46 -25.34
CA ARG A 95 4.12 -20.89 -25.64
C ARG A 95 2.99 -21.53 -24.82
N ALA A 96 2.85 -21.16 -23.55
CA ALA A 96 1.77 -21.63 -22.69
C ALA A 96 0.41 -21.18 -23.21
N ILE A 97 0.27 -19.92 -23.62
CA ILE A 97 -0.96 -19.41 -24.24
C ILE A 97 -1.22 -20.13 -25.57
N GLY A 98 -0.20 -20.32 -26.41
CA GLY A 98 -0.32 -21.02 -27.68
C GLY A 98 -0.77 -22.47 -27.54
N SER A 99 -0.37 -23.16 -26.47
CA SER A 99 -0.83 -24.55 -26.20
C SER A 99 -2.30 -24.61 -25.76
N LEU A 100 -2.86 -23.54 -25.26
CA LEU A 100 -4.25 -23.41 -24.81
C LEU A 100 -5.14 -22.66 -25.82
N ASP A 101 -4.58 -22.15 -26.91
CA ASP A 101 -5.25 -21.17 -27.79
C ASP A 101 -6.57 -21.71 -28.39
N SER A 102 -6.66 -22.99 -28.68
CA SER A 102 -7.89 -23.62 -29.19
C SER A 102 -9.08 -23.57 -28.20
N GLY A 103 -8.80 -23.37 -26.91
CA GLY A 103 -9.80 -23.25 -25.84
C GLY A 103 -10.10 -21.81 -25.44
N ILE A 104 -9.19 -20.87 -25.73
CA ILE A 104 -9.34 -19.47 -25.32
C ILE A 104 -10.39 -18.81 -26.22
N PRO A 105 -11.48 -18.24 -25.64
CA PRO A 105 -12.51 -17.53 -26.40
C PRO A 105 -11.95 -16.36 -27.21
N GLU A 106 -12.59 -16.06 -28.36
CA GLU A 106 -12.15 -14.99 -29.27
C GLU A 106 -12.25 -13.58 -28.63
N ASP A 107 -13.14 -13.39 -27.67
CA ASP A 107 -13.34 -12.15 -26.94
C ASP A 107 -12.27 -11.88 -25.88
N ILE A 108 -11.39 -12.86 -25.59
CA ILE A 108 -10.24 -12.70 -24.68
C ILE A 108 -9.00 -12.31 -25.47
N SER A 109 -8.49 -11.08 -25.20
CA SER A 109 -7.25 -10.59 -25.78
C SER A 109 -6.05 -11.41 -25.29
N ARG A 110 -5.32 -12.04 -26.22
CA ARG A 110 -4.11 -12.82 -25.93
C ARG A 110 -2.99 -11.93 -25.39
N ASP A 111 -2.89 -10.70 -25.88
CA ASP A 111 -1.88 -9.73 -25.41
C ASP A 111 -2.13 -9.31 -23.98
N LEU A 112 -3.39 -9.01 -23.62
CA LEU A 112 -3.76 -8.68 -22.25
C LEU A 112 -3.57 -9.89 -21.32
N LEU A 113 -3.98 -11.09 -21.75
CA LEU A 113 -3.75 -12.32 -20.99
C LEU A 113 -2.25 -12.57 -20.77
N LYS A 114 -1.44 -12.39 -21.81
CA LYS A 114 0.02 -12.49 -21.73
C LYS A 114 0.60 -11.49 -20.72
N LYS A 115 0.15 -10.23 -20.76
CA LYS A 115 0.57 -9.21 -19.80
C LYS A 115 0.26 -9.65 -18.38
N ILE A 116 -0.99 -10.05 -18.10
CA ILE A 116 -1.41 -10.48 -16.75
C ILE A 116 -0.53 -11.63 -16.25
N VAL A 117 -0.32 -12.66 -17.07
CA VAL A 117 0.48 -13.82 -16.68
C VAL A 117 1.95 -13.46 -16.47
N LEU A 118 2.55 -12.58 -17.28
CA LEU A 118 3.90 -12.11 -17.10
C LEU A 118 4.04 -11.28 -15.81
N ASP A 119 3.16 -10.31 -15.60
CA ASP A 119 3.19 -9.43 -14.43
C ASP A 119 3.05 -10.25 -13.13
N GLU A 120 2.21 -11.29 -13.11
CA GLU A 120 2.09 -12.19 -11.98
C GLU A 120 3.25 -13.18 -11.84
N SER A 121 3.99 -13.50 -12.91
CA SER A 121 5.08 -14.47 -12.86
C SER A 121 6.41 -13.87 -12.43
N ILE A 122 6.76 -12.67 -12.91
CA ILE A 122 8.06 -12.01 -12.67
C ILE A 122 7.97 -10.58 -12.17
N GLY A 123 6.79 -9.93 -12.30
CA GLY A 123 6.53 -8.57 -11.84
C GLY A 123 5.87 -8.53 -10.46
N LEU A 124 5.23 -7.40 -10.17
CA LEU A 124 4.43 -7.21 -8.95
C LEU A 124 2.95 -7.59 -9.14
N GLY A 125 2.66 -8.34 -10.20
CA GLY A 125 1.33 -8.81 -10.52
C GLY A 125 0.36 -7.68 -10.84
N ALA A 126 -0.87 -7.87 -10.41
CA ALA A 126 -1.97 -6.96 -10.68
C ALA A 126 -1.76 -5.52 -10.17
N ILE A 127 -0.84 -5.31 -9.23
CA ILE A 127 -0.58 -3.97 -8.64
C ILE A 127 0.53 -3.20 -9.35
N GLU A 128 1.16 -3.75 -10.39
CA GLU A 128 2.30 -3.11 -11.06
C GLU A 128 1.92 -1.77 -11.68
N ASP A 129 0.83 -1.73 -12.45
CA ASP A 129 0.31 -0.50 -13.05
C ASP A 129 -0.16 0.52 -11.99
N LEU A 130 -0.76 0.06 -10.90
CA LEU A 130 -1.18 0.93 -9.79
C LEU A 130 0.02 1.58 -9.08
N LEU A 131 1.12 0.84 -8.96
CA LEU A 131 2.36 1.37 -8.38
C LEU A 131 3.08 2.31 -9.34
N ALA A 132 2.93 2.13 -10.66
CA ALA A 132 3.49 3.02 -11.67
C ALA A 132 2.74 4.35 -11.78
N ASP A 133 1.44 4.41 -11.42
CA ASP A 133 0.64 5.64 -11.44
C ASP A 133 1.18 6.66 -10.42
N PRO A 134 1.68 7.85 -10.84
CA PRO A 134 2.26 8.84 -9.94
C PRO A 134 1.25 9.46 -8.96
N ASP A 135 -0.04 9.43 -9.29
CA ASP A 135 -1.10 10.00 -8.45
C ASP A 135 -1.53 9.05 -7.33
N VAL A 136 -1.22 7.77 -7.42
CA VAL A 136 -1.49 6.79 -6.37
C VAL A 136 -0.45 6.93 -5.27
N THR A 137 -0.91 7.13 -4.04
CA THR A 137 -0.07 7.27 -2.84
C THR A 137 0.03 5.99 -2.04
N GLU A 138 -1.01 5.17 -2.05
CA GLU A 138 -1.05 3.90 -1.32
C GLU A 138 -1.84 2.85 -2.10
N VAL A 139 -1.37 1.61 -2.09
CA VAL A 139 -2.05 0.44 -2.67
C VAL A 139 -2.31 -0.55 -1.56
N MET A 140 -3.56 -0.97 -1.41
CA MET A 140 -4.01 -1.89 -0.36
C MET A 140 -4.69 -3.11 -0.98
N VAL A 141 -4.05 -4.25 -0.91
CA VAL A 141 -4.59 -5.55 -1.29
C VAL A 141 -5.12 -6.22 -0.03
N ASN A 142 -6.43 -6.19 0.19
CA ASN A 142 -7.09 -6.83 1.32
C ASN A 142 -7.38 -8.31 1.06
N ASN A 143 -7.48 -8.66 -0.20
CA ASN A 143 -7.60 -10.01 -0.74
C ASN A 143 -7.22 -9.97 -2.23
N TYR A 144 -7.09 -11.13 -2.89
CA TYR A 144 -6.74 -11.22 -4.31
C TYR A 144 -7.73 -10.47 -5.23
N ASP A 145 -8.99 -10.30 -4.82
CA ASP A 145 -10.09 -9.65 -5.56
C ASP A 145 -10.61 -8.36 -4.90
N ASP A 146 -9.95 -7.88 -3.83
CA ASP A 146 -10.38 -6.71 -3.06
C ASP A 146 -9.21 -5.74 -2.87
N ILE A 147 -8.98 -4.92 -3.89
CA ILE A 147 -7.84 -4.00 -3.99
C ILE A 147 -8.34 -2.55 -3.97
N TYR A 148 -7.74 -1.75 -3.11
CA TYR A 148 -7.98 -0.31 -2.97
C TYR A 148 -6.72 0.48 -3.24
N ILE A 149 -6.90 1.70 -3.71
CA ILE A 149 -5.84 2.70 -3.83
C ILE A 149 -6.23 3.97 -3.08
N GLU A 150 -5.23 4.68 -2.59
CA GLU A 150 -5.40 6.07 -2.18
C GLU A 150 -4.89 6.99 -3.30
N LYS A 151 -5.76 7.91 -3.74
CA LYS A 151 -5.45 8.93 -4.75
C LYS A 151 -6.02 10.26 -4.28
N ALA A 152 -5.17 11.30 -4.21
CA ALA A 152 -5.55 12.62 -3.70
C ALA A 152 -6.21 12.60 -2.31
N GLY A 153 -5.77 11.72 -1.40
CA GLY A 153 -6.32 11.57 -0.05
C GLY A 153 -7.67 10.87 0.04
N LYS A 154 -8.16 10.30 -1.07
CA LYS A 154 -9.40 9.52 -1.13
C LYS A 154 -9.11 8.05 -1.40
N LEU A 155 -9.83 7.18 -0.69
CA LEU A 155 -9.80 5.74 -0.92
C LEU A 155 -10.76 5.35 -2.04
N ASN A 156 -10.24 4.66 -3.05
CA ASN A 156 -11.00 4.19 -4.19
C ASN A 156 -10.82 2.67 -4.33
N LYS A 157 -11.92 1.95 -4.51
CA LYS A 157 -11.87 0.55 -4.88
C LYS A 157 -11.47 0.42 -6.35
N THR A 158 -10.58 -0.53 -6.67
CA THR A 158 -10.17 -0.79 -8.05
C THR A 158 -10.91 -1.99 -8.62
N HIS A 159 -10.89 -2.12 -9.95
CA HIS A 159 -11.34 -3.35 -10.66
C HIS A 159 -10.20 -4.35 -10.84
N VAL A 160 -8.99 -3.92 -10.53
CA VAL A 160 -7.80 -4.76 -10.63
C VAL A 160 -7.88 -5.88 -9.61
N ARG A 161 -7.47 -7.08 -9.99
CA ARG A 161 -7.40 -8.26 -9.12
C ARG A 161 -6.27 -9.17 -9.50
N PHE A 162 -5.79 -9.94 -8.55
CA PHE A 162 -4.91 -11.07 -8.81
C PHE A 162 -5.72 -12.29 -9.26
N SER A 163 -5.06 -13.23 -9.91
CA SER A 163 -5.68 -14.46 -10.36
C SER A 163 -6.07 -15.37 -9.19
N SER A 164 -5.31 -15.35 -8.09
CA SER A 164 -5.55 -16.19 -6.91
C SER A 164 -4.87 -15.63 -5.65
N PRO A 165 -5.22 -16.15 -4.45
CA PRO A 165 -4.48 -15.84 -3.22
C PRO A 165 -2.99 -16.20 -3.29
N GLU A 166 -2.63 -17.28 -3.98
CA GLU A 166 -1.26 -17.73 -4.19
C GLU A 166 -0.46 -16.72 -5.02
N ALA A 167 -1.10 -16.06 -6.01
CA ALA A 167 -0.46 -14.98 -6.78
C ALA A 167 -0.11 -13.77 -5.90
N VAL A 168 -0.96 -13.44 -4.93
CA VAL A 168 -0.64 -12.41 -3.92
C VAL A 168 0.55 -12.83 -3.07
N LEU A 169 0.57 -14.08 -2.58
CA LEU A 169 1.66 -14.62 -1.79
C LEU A 169 2.99 -14.59 -2.56
N ALA A 170 2.98 -15.06 -3.80
CA ALA A 170 4.15 -15.03 -4.68
C ALA A 170 4.67 -13.60 -4.91
N THR A 171 3.77 -12.63 -5.04
CA THR A 171 4.13 -11.21 -5.13
C THR A 171 4.77 -10.70 -3.84
N ILE A 172 4.22 -11.05 -2.67
CA ILE A 172 4.81 -10.73 -1.37
C ILE A 172 6.24 -11.30 -1.29
N GLU A 173 6.43 -12.57 -1.61
CA GLU A 173 7.74 -13.23 -1.57
C GLU A 173 8.75 -12.54 -2.50
N ARG A 174 8.35 -12.17 -3.73
CA ARG A 174 9.21 -11.42 -4.67
C ARG A 174 9.64 -10.07 -4.13
N ILE A 175 8.76 -9.39 -3.39
CA ILE A 175 9.08 -8.10 -2.78
C ILE A 175 10.08 -8.25 -1.64
N ILE A 176 9.90 -9.25 -0.78
CA ILE A 176 10.65 -9.34 0.47
C ILE A 176 11.94 -10.16 0.37
N SER A 177 12.00 -11.15 -0.55
CA SER A 177 13.18 -12.02 -0.71
C SER A 177 14.46 -11.24 -1.03
N PRO A 178 14.46 -10.24 -1.94
CA PRO A 178 15.66 -9.44 -2.22
C PRO A 178 16.12 -8.59 -1.04
N LEU A 179 15.24 -8.39 -0.04
CA LEU A 179 15.52 -7.64 1.19
C LEU A 179 16.05 -8.56 2.32
N GLY A 180 16.25 -9.85 2.02
CA GLY A 180 16.68 -10.86 3.01
C GLY A 180 15.60 -11.15 4.07
N ARG A 181 14.35 -10.84 3.81
CA ARG A 181 13.22 -11.09 4.69
C ARG A 181 12.48 -12.36 4.28
N ARG A 182 11.79 -12.97 5.24
CA ARG A 182 10.91 -14.13 5.02
C ARG A 182 9.57 -13.88 5.66
N ILE A 183 8.55 -14.51 5.10
CA ILE A 183 7.20 -14.58 5.64
C ILE A 183 6.73 -16.04 5.53
N ASP A 184 6.23 -16.60 6.61
CA ASP A 184 5.73 -17.96 6.70
C ASP A 184 4.69 -18.07 7.82
N GLU A 185 4.10 -19.24 8.02
CA GLU A 185 3.08 -19.47 9.06
C GLU A 185 3.59 -19.19 10.48
N SER A 186 4.89 -19.34 10.73
CA SER A 186 5.52 -19.07 12.03
C SER A 186 5.84 -17.57 12.22
N SER A 187 6.02 -16.84 11.13
CA SER A 187 6.27 -15.41 11.10
C SER A 187 5.38 -14.77 10.02
N PRO A 188 4.05 -14.70 10.25
CA PRO A 188 3.06 -14.40 9.21
C PRO A 188 2.88 -12.91 8.92
N MET A 189 3.78 -12.06 9.39
CA MET A 189 3.77 -10.61 9.15
C MET A 189 5.18 -10.11 8.86
N VAL A 190 5.29 -9.18 7.91
CA VAL A 190 6.56 -8.53 7.56
C VAL A 190 6.35 -7.06 7.25
N ASP A 191 7.27 -6.24 7.79
CA ASP A 191 7.45 -4.84 7.39
C ASP A 191 8.75 -4.71 6.62
N ALA A 192 8.70 -4.05 5.46
CA ALA A 192 9.85 -3.88 4.59
C ALA A 192 9.85 -2.49 3.92
N ARG A 193 10.96 -2.16 3.26
CA ARG A 193 11.06 -0.97 2.40
C ARG A 193 11.59 -1.40 1.04
N LEU A 194 10.94 -0.92 -0.01
CA LEU A 194 11.41 -1.08 -1.37
C LEU A 194 12.64 -0.22 -1.64
N LYS A 195 13.31 -0.47 -2.77
CA LYS A 195 14.50 0.30 -3.19
C LYS A 195 14.21 1.79 -3.40
N ASP A 196 13.00 2.14 -3.78
CA ASP A 196 12.51 3.52 -3.94
C ASP A 196 12.14 4.20 -2.63
N GLY A 197 12.25 3.50 -1.50
CA GLY A 197 11.89 4.00 -0.16
C GLY A 197 10.45 3.76 0.26
N SER A 198 9.59 3.24 -0.63
CA SER A 198 8.21 2.88 -0.32
C SER A 198 8.14 1.84 0.80
N ARG A 199 7.15 1.97 1.67
CA ARG A 199 6.95 1.05 2.79
C ARG A 199 5.98 -0.04 2.39
N VAL A 200 6.34 -1.28 2.73
CA VAL A 200 5.51 -2.46 2.50
C VAL A 200 5.22 -3.12 3.84
N ASN A 201 3.95 -3.39 4.08
CA ASN A 201 3.49 -4.28 5.14
C ASN A 201 2.74 -5.43 4.47
N ALA A 202 3.08 -6.67 4.82
CA ALA A 202 2.36 -7.84 4.35
C ALA A 202 2.00 -8.76 5.53
N ILE A 203 0.82 -9.36 5.44
CA ILE A 203 0.28 -10.28 6.43
C ILE A 203 -0.33 -11.47 5.69
N ILE A 204 -0.02 -12.69 6.17
CA ILE A 204 -0.53 -13.92 5.59
C ILE A 204 -1.33 -14.73 6.63
N PRO A 205 -2.07 -15.77 6.23
CA PRO A 205 -2.60 -16.75 7.17
C PRO A 205 -1.50 -17.33 8.07
N PRO A 206 -1.80 -17.63 9.38
CA PRO A 206 -3.12 -17.63 10.00
C PRO A 206 -3.61 -16.28 10.52
N LEU A 207 -2.82 -15.22 10.50
CA LEU A 207 -3.24 -13.89 10.97
C LEU A 207 -4.24 -13.23 10.01
N ALA A 208 -3.99 -13.29 8.71
CA ALA A 208 -4.88 -12.77 7.68
C ALA A 208 -5.97 -13.79 7.34
N LEU A 209 -7.12 -13.72 8.00
CA LEU A 209 -8.19 -14.71 7.90
C LEU A 209 -8.83 -14.82 6.52
N ARG A 210 -8.77 -13.76 5.70
CA ARG A 210 -9.35 -13.72 4.36
C ARG A 210 -8.38 -14.09 3.24
N GLY A 211 -7.13 -14.35 3.57
CA GLY A 211 -6.04 -14.60 2.63
C GLY A 211 -4.89 -13.61 2.79
N PRO A 212 -3.82 -13.73 1.99
CA PRO A 212 -2.68 -12.82 2.03
C PRO A 212 -3.11 -11.38 1.75
N CYS A 213 -2.58 -10.45 2.56
CA CYS A 213 -2.82 -9.01 2.42
C CYS A 213 -1.48 -8.30 2.23
N ILE A 214 -1.46 -7.23 1.44
CA ILE A 214 -0.29 -6.38 1.28
C ILE A 214 -0.70 -4.92 1.19
N THR A 215 -0.02 -4.05 1.93
CA THR A 215 -0.17 -2.60 1.85
C THR A 215 1.16 -2.00 1.45
N ILE A 216 1.15 -1.19 0.40
CA ILE A 216 2.33 -0.49 -0.11
C ILE A 216 2.05 1.00 -0.09
N ARG A 217 2.74 1.72 0.80
CA ARG A 217 2.70 3.18 0.86
C ARG A 217 3.88 3.73 0.09
N LYS A 218 3.58 4.38 -1.03
CA LYS A 218 4.61 4.92 -1.93
C LYS A 218 5.39 6.04 -1.27
N PHE A 219 6.67 6.07 -1.56
CA PHE A 219 7.49 7.22 -1.20
C PHE A 219 7.18 8.38 -2.15
N ALA A 220 6.83 9.54 -1.58
CA ALA A 220 6.53 10.73 -2.38
C ALA A 220 7.76 11.13 -3.23
N GLN A 221 7.65 10.99 -4.54
CA GLN A 221 8.74 11.32 -5.46
C GLN A 221 9.00 12.84 -5.53
N LYS A 222 7.95 13.64 -5.36
CA LYS A 222 8.04 15.10 -5.33
C LYS A 222 8.09 15.58 -3.89
N ARG A 223 9.24 16.06 -3.46
CA ARG A 223 9.34 16.77 -2.17
C ARG A 223 8.62 18.09 -2.30
N LEU A 224 7.69 18.32 -1.38
CA LEU A 224 7.05 19.62 -1.25
C LEU A 224 8.05 20.62 -0.72
N THR A 225 7.92 21.86 -1.17
CA THR A 225 8.70 23.01 -0.71
C THR A 225 7.86 23.87 0.24
N ALA A 226 8.50 24.80 0.99
CA ALA A 226 7.78 25.76 1.81
C ALA A 226 6.82 26.62 0.97
N MET A 227 7.20 26.98 -0.26
CA MET A 227 6.36 27.71 -1.20
C MET A 227 5.15 26.92 -1.66
N ASP A 228 5.25 25.59 -1.79
CA ASP A 228 4.09 24.75 -2.09
C ASP A 228 3.06 24.84 -0.96
N LEU A 229 3.49 24.88 0.31
CA LEU A 229 2.58 25.07 1.45
C LEU A 229 1.91 26.42 1.45
N VAL A 230 2.61 27.46 0.99
CA VAL A 230 2.02 28.82 0.81
C VAL A 230 0.97 28.77 -0.31
N ASN A 231 1.28 28.15 -1.45
CA ASN A 231 0.34 28.00 -2.56
C ASN A 231 -0.91 27.19 -2.19
N PHE A 232 -0.77 26.21 -1.30
CA PHE A 232 -1.90 25.44 -0.76
C PHE A 232 -2.69 26.20 0.32
N GLY A 233 -2.23 27.38 0.75
CA GLY A 233 -2.85 28.14 1.82
C GLY A 233 -2.65 27.54 3.22
N ALA A 234 -1.72 26.58 3.37
CA ALA A 234 -1.39 25.95 4.65
C ALA A 234 -0.51 26.85 5.52
N LEU A 235 0.32 27.68 4.91
CA LEU A 235 1.17 28.68 5.57
C LEU A 235 1.07 30.03 4.82
N SER A 236 1.37 31.11 5.52
CA SER A 236 1.66 32.40 4.88
C SER A 236 3.17 32.59 4.71
N GLU A 237 3.60 33.46 3.78
CA GLU A 237 5.02 33.77 3.58
C GLU A 237 5.72 34.21 4.90
N PRO A 238 5.13 35.10 5.74
CA PRO A 238 5.75 35.47 7.02
C PRO A 238 5.88 34.28 7.99
N MET A 239 4.97 33.30 7.94
CA MET A 239 5.10 32.07 8.73
C MET A 239 6.27 31.22 8.27
N VAL A 240 6.52 31.13 6.98
CA VAL A 240 7.68 30.43 6.41
C VAL A 240 8.97 31.08 6.88
N GLU A 241 9.11 32.42 6.74
CA GLU A 241 10.30 33.18 7.21
C GLU A 241 10.54 32.96 8.68
N PHE A 242 9.50 32.98 9.50
CA PHE A 242 9.62 32.76 10.95
C PHE A 242 10.10 31.35 11.28
N LEU A 243 9.54 30.32 10.61
CA LEU A 243 9.93 28.92 10.81
C LEU A 243 11.36 28.66 10.33
N GLU A 244 11.76 29.22 9.20
CA GLU A 244 13.13 29.15 8.71
C GLU A 244 14.11 29.75 9.70
N ALA A 245 13.82 30.96 10.21
CA ALA A 245 14.63 31.60 11.24
C ALA A 245 14.73 30.75 12.52
N ALA A 246 13.62 30.13 12.95
CA ALA A 246 13.60 29.25 14.11
C ALA A 246 14.47 28.00 13.92
N VAL A 247 14.43 27.39 12.72
CA VAL A 247 15.25 26.20 12.37
C VAL A 247 16.73 26.57 12.31
N VAL A 248 17.08 27.65 11.60
CA VAL A 248 18.47 28.12 11.49
C VAL A 248 19.07 28.42 12.88
N HIS A 249 18.28 28.98 13.80
CA HIS A 249 18.70 29.25 15.16
C HIS A 249 18.58 28.06 16.12
N ARG A 250 18.25 26.86 15.58
CA ARG A 250 18.12 25.60 16.33
C ARG A 250 17.15 25.68 17.50
N MET A 251 16.05 26.40 17.32
CA MET A 251 15.00 26.48 18.33
C MET A 251 14.24 25.13 18.43
N ASN A 252 13.72 24.85 19.64
CA ASN A 252 12.85 23.68 19.83
C ASN A 252 11.47 23.99 19.24
N ILE A 253 11.04 23.15 18.28
CA ILE A 253 9.76 23.27 17.60
C ILE A 253 8.93 22.01 17.86
N VAL A 254 7.69 22.17 18.27
CA VAL A 254 6.72 21.08 18.47
C VAL A 254 5.64 21.19 17.41
N VAL A 255 5.49 20.14 16.60
CA VAL A 255 4.43 20.04 15.60
C VAL A 255 3.41 18.99 16.04
N SER A 256 2.16 19.41 16.27
CA SER A 256 1.07 18.55 16.71
C SER A 256 -0.10 18.58 15.73
N GLY A 257 -0.90 17.52 15.74
CA GLY A 257 -2.08 17.41 14.87
C GLY A 257 -2.52 15.96 14.70
N GLY A 258 -3.69 15.72 14.13
CA GLY A 258 -4.24 14.40 13.84
C GLY A 258 -3.46 13.64 12.74
N THR A 259 -3.82 12.40 12.50
CA THR A 259 -3.27 11.61 11.37
C THR A 259 -3.67 12.28 10.05
N GLY A 260 -2.74 12.34 9.09
CA GLY A 260 -2.99 12.96 7.78
C GLY A 260 -2.97 14.49 7.76
N SER A 261 -2.71 15.18 8.90
CA SER A 261 -2.71 16.66 8.96
C SER A 261 -1.45 17.33 8.40
N GLY A 262 -0.52 16.57 7.81
CA GLY A 262 0.71 17.13 7.22
C GLY A 262 1.87 17.36 8.20
N LYS A 263 1.83 16.80 9.43
CA LYS A 263 2.92 16.98 10.41
C LYS A 263 4.30 16.61 9.89
N THR A 264 4.41 15.40 9.35
CA THR A 264 5.67 14.89 8.79
C THR A 264 6.10 15.70 7.58
N THR A 265 5.16 16.07 6.72
CA THR A 265 5.42 16.92 5.54
C THR A 265 6.03 18.27 5.96
N LEU A 266 5.45 18.91 6.99
CA LEU A 266 5.97 20.18 7.52
C LEU A 266 7.40 20.01 8.07
N ILE A 267 7.62 18.96 8.86
CA ILE A 267 8.93 18.65 9.42
C ILE A 267 9.95 18.38 8.31
N ASP A 268 9.62 17.56 7.32
CA ASP A 268 10.53 17.19 6.22
C ASP A 268 10.95 18.40 5.38
N ILE A 269 10.04 19.35 5.17
CA ILE A 269 10.32 20.59 4.44
C ILE A 269 11.37 21.43 5.21
N PHE A 270 11.19 21.60 6.52
CA PHE A 270 12.07 22.45 7.32
C PHE A 270 13.35 21.75 7.81
N LEU A 271 13.41 20.41 7.79
CA LEU A 271 14.67 19.67 8.02
C LEU A 271 15.62 19.71 6.80
N GLY A 272 15.15 20.11 5.65
CA GLY A 272 15.91 20.26 4.42
C GLY A 272 16.58 21.63 4.24
N ILE A 273 16.35 22.54 5.20
CA ILE A 273 16.96 23.86 5.31
C ILE A 273 18.19 23.75 6.22
#